data_7eaf24ae6aa6a83784cbf39f73875c5a
#
_entry.id   7eaf24ae6aa6a83784cbf39f73875c5a
#
_cell.length_a   1.000
_cell.length_b   1.000
_cell.length_c   1.000
_cell.angle_alpha   90.00
_cell.angle_beta   90.00
_cell.angle_gamma   90.00
#
_symmetry.space_group_name_H-M   'P 1'
#
loop_
_entity.id
_entity.type
_entity.pdbx_description
1 polymer ?
#
loop_
_entity_poly.entity_id
_entity_poly.type
_entity_poly.pdbx_seq_one_letter_code
_entity_poly.pdbx_strand_id
1 'polypeptide(L)'
;MENFNIIIVEDVALELKGTEGIIRNDIPEAHIIGTADNEPAYWRLIKQQVPDLVLLDLGLGGSTTVGVEICRHTKESYPQVKVLIFTG
;
A
#
# COMPACT_ATOMS: atom_id res chain seq x y z
N MET A 1 -15.37 1.18 -15.35
CA MET A 1 -14.77 1.69 -14.10
C MET A 1 -13.52 2.48 -14.42
N GLU A 2 -13.34 3.60 -13.75
CA GLU A 2 -12.18 4.43 -13.99
C GLU A 2 -10.93 3.81 -13.40
N ASN A 3 -9.79 4.12 -14.01
CA ASN A 3 -8.50 3.67 -13.51
C ASN A 3 -8.15 4.38 -12.20
N PHE A 4 -7.45 3.68 -11.34
CA PHE A 4 -6.99 4.25 -10.09
C PHE A 4 -5.59 3.73 -9.76
N ASN A 5 -4.87 4.51 -8.96
CA ASN A 5 -3.48 4.22 -8.61
C ASN A 5 -3.39 3.63 -7.22
N ILE A 6 -2.54 2.62 -7.05
CA ILE A 6 -2.34 2.00 -5.75
C ILE A 6 -0.86 1.89 -5.40
N ILE A 7 -0.59 1.98 -4.09
CA ILE A 7 0.69 1.62 -3.51
C ILE A 7 0.47 0.40 -2.62
N ILE A 8 1.37 -0.56 -2.70
CA ILE A 8 1.31 -1.76 -1.86
C ILE A 8 2.45 -1.71 -0.86
N VAL A 9 2.14 -1.91 0.41
CA VAL A 9 3.13 -1.95 1.49
C VAL A 9 3.14 -3.34 2.10
N GLU A 10 4.19 -4.10 1.83
CA GLU A 10 4.32 -5.49 2.22
C GLU A 10 5.79 -5.87 2.29
N ASP A 11 6.25 -6.43 3.42
CA ASP A 11 7.65 -6.76 3.61
C ASP A 11 8.02 -8.20 3.25
N VAL A 12 7.03 -9.07 3.02
CA VAL A 12 7.30 -10.45 2.59
C VAL A 12 7.24 -10.52 1.08
N ALA A 13 8.39 -10.74 0.44
CA ALA A 13 8.52 -10.68 -1.02
C ALA A 13 7.56 -11.62 -1.74
N LEU A 14 7.35 -12.82 -1.22
CA LEU A 14 6.46 -13.80 -1.86
C LEU A 14 5.01 -13.33 -1.79
N GLU A 15 4.59 -12.80 -0.64
CA GLU A 15 3.23 -12.27 -0.48
C GLU A 15 3.02 -11.04 -1.36
N LEU A 16 4.03 -10.18 -1.48
CA LEU A 16 3.96 -9.03 -2.37
C LEU A 16 3.75 -9.46 -3.82
N LYS A 17 4.51 -10.43 -4.28
CA LYS A 17 4.36 -10.93 -5.65
C LYS A 17 2.99 -11.53 -5.90
N GLY A 18 2.46 -12.26 -4.92
CA GLY A 18 1.12 -12.81 -5.01
C GLY A 18 0.06 -11.74 -5.14
N THR A 19 0.15 -10.72 -4.30
CA THR A 19 -0.78 -9.58 -4.33
C THR A 19 -0.68 -8.82 -5.65
N GLU A 20 0.54 -8.54 -6.12
CA GLU A 20 0.74 -7.87 -7.40
C GLU A 20 0.12 -8.67 -8.56
N GLY A 21 0.32 -9.99 -8.55
CA GLY A 21 -0.21 -10.85 -9.60
C GLY A 21 -1.74 -10.83 -9.65
N ILE A 22 -2.37 -10.93 -8.48
CA ILE A 22 -3.84 -10.88 -8.39
C ILE A 22 -4.36 -9.56 -8.93
N ILE A 23 -3.76 -8.46 -8.51
CA ILE A 23 -4.19 -7.13 -8.94
C ILE A 23 -4.05 -6.97 -10.44
N ARG A 24 -2.89 -7.33 -10.99
CA ARG A 24 -2.65 -7.19 -12.44
C ARG A 24 -3.56 -8.06 -13.28
N ASN A 25 -3.88 -9.26 -12.80
CA ASN A 25 -4.68 -10.20 -13.57
C ASN A 25 -6.18 -9.95 -13.41
N ASP A 26 -6.63 -9.59 -12.20
CA ASP A 26 -8.04 -9.58 -11.87
C ASP A 26 -8.63 -8.16 -11.78
N ILE A 27 -7.79 -7.14 -11.61
CA ILE A 27 -8.24 -5.75 -11.46
C ILE A 27 -7.46 -4.85 -12.42
N PRO A 28 -7.76 -4.93 -13.72
CA PRO A 28 -6.99 -4.18 -14.72
C PRO A 28 -7.08 -2.66 -14.58
N GLU A 29 -8.11 -2.13 -13.91
CA GLU A 29 -8.22 -0.69 -13.64
C GLU A 29 -7.26 -0.20 -12.56
N ALA A 30 -6.71 -1.10 -11.76
CA ALA A 30 -5.78 -0.73 -10.70
C ALA A 30 -4.35 -0.68 -11.23
N HIS A 31 -3.71 0.48 -11.09
CA HIS A 31 -2.33 0.68 -11.53
C HIS A 31 -1.42 0.74 -10.31
N ILE A 32 -0.52 -0.24 -10.19
CA ILE A 32 0.44 -0.27 -9.09
C ILE A 32 1.53 0.74 -9.43
N ILE A 33 1.54 1.88 -8.72
CA ILE A 33 2.52 2.92 -8.95
C ILE A 33 3.78 2.75 -8.10
N GLY A 34 3.74 1.86 -7.13
CA GLY A 34 4.93 1.55 -6.35
C GLY A 34 4.63 0.53 -5.29
N THR A 35 5.70 -0.10 -4.81
CA THR A 35 5.64 -1.05 -3.70
C THR A 35 6.70 -0.68 -2.68
N ALA A 36 6.41 -0.89 -1.41
CA ALA A 36 7.34 -0.59 -0.33
C ALA A 36 7.38 -1.76 0.64
N ASP A 37 8.58 -2.08 1.13
CA ASP A 37 8.76 -3.14 2.11
C ASP A 37 9.07 -2.60 3.50
N ASN A 38 9.07 -1.28 3.65
CA ASN A 38 9.30 -0.63 4.94
C ASN A 38 8.71 0.78 4.92
N GLU A 39 8.64 1.37 6.10
CA GLU A 39 8.02 2.68 6.26
C GLU A 39 8.75 3.80 5.51
N PRO A 40 10.07 3.95 5.59
CA PRO A 40 10.75 5.02 4.85
C PRO A 40 10.53 4.93 3.34
N ALA A 41 10.54 3.73 2.77
CA ALA A 41 10.28 3.54 1.34
C ALA A 41 8.86 3.98 0.98
N TYR A 42 7.89 3.67 1.84
CA TYR A 42 6.51 4.09 1.64
C TYR A 42 6.39 5.63 1.58
N TRP A 43 7.00 6.33 2.54
CA TRP A 43 6.91 7.79 2.57
C TRP A 43 7.57 8.43 1.34
N ARG A 44 8.64 7.85 0.83
CA ARG A 44 9.25 8.34 -0.41
C ARG A 44 8.31 8.21 -1.60
N LEU A 45 7.61 7.08 -1.69
CA LEU A 45 6.68 6.84 -2.79
C LEU A 45 5.50 7.81 -2.76
N ILE A 46 4.85 7.95 -1.60
CA ILE A 46 3.63 8.76 -1.51
C ILE A 46 3.92 10.25 -1.74
N LYS A 47 5.15 10.69 -1.42
CA LYS A 47 5.55 12.06 -1.71
C LYS A 47 5.76 12.31 -3.19
N GLN A 48 6.19 11.30 -3.93
CA GLN A 48 6.39 11.42 -5.37
C GLN A 48 5.07 11.42 -6.12
N GLN A 49 4.16 10.56 -5.72
CA GLN A 49 2.85 10.48 -6.35
C GLN A 49 1.84 9.96 -5.34
N VAL A 50 0.82 10.76 -5.08
CA VAL A 50 -0.25 10.39 -4.14
C VAL A 50 -1.17 9.38 -4.81
N PRO A 51 -1.36 8.19 -4.21
CA PRO A 51 -2.24 7.18 -4.80
C PRO A 51 -3.69 7.43 -4.42
N ASP A 52 -4.59 6.67 -5.05
CA ASP A 52 -5.99 6.63 -4.64
C ASP A 52 -6.19 5.67 -3.48
N LEU A 53 -5.42 4.59 -3.47
CA LEU A 53 -5.56 3.51 -2.49
C LEU A 53 -4.19 3.01 -2.05
N VAL A 54 -4.05 2.73 -0.77
CA VAL A 54 -2.88 2.05 -0.21
C VAL A 54 -3.33 0.70 0.33
N LEU A 55 -2.70 -0.38 -0.13
CA LEU A 55 -2.87 -1.71 0.44
C LEU A 55 -1.75 -1.90 1.45
N LEU A 56 -2.11 -2.03 2.71
CA LEU A 56 -1.15 -2.02 3.82
C LEU A 56 -1.23 -3.33 4.59
N ASP A 57 -0.10 -4.03 4.69
CA ASP A 57 0.00 -5.20 5.56
C ASP A 57 0.10 -4.71 7.01
N LEU A 58 -0.88 -5.09 7.83
CA LEU A 58 -0.90 -4.70 9.24
C LEU A 58 0.31 -5.22 10.00
N GLY A 59 0.81 -6.39 9.62
CA GLY A 59 1.97 -7.00 10.28
C GLY A 59 3.33 -6.55 9.76
N LEU A 60 3.38 -5.42 9.05
CA LEU A 60 4.62 -4.91 8.47
C LEU A 60 5.71 -4.78 9.55
N GLY A 61 6.89 -5.33 9.25
CA GLY A 61 8.00 -5.28 10.19
C GLY A 61 7.83 -6.19 11.40
N GLY A 62 6.88 -7.13 11.36
CA GLY A 62 6.64 -8.05 12.46
C GLY A 62 5.87 -7.45 13.64
N SER A 63 5.34 -6.25 13.46
CA SER A 63 4.62 -5.54 14.54
C SER A 63 3.45 -4.76 13.96
N THR A 64 2.31 -4.80 14.63
CA THR A 64 1.14 -4.03 14.21
C THR A 64 1.33 -2.53 14.40
N THR A 65 2.28 -2.12 15.25
CA THR A 65 2.52 -0.70 15.55
C THR A 65 2.88 0.09 14.30
N VAL A 66 3.79 -0.43 13.47
CA VAL A 66 4.23 0.26 12.26
C VAL A 66 3.06 0.46 11.30
N GLY A 67 2.27 -0.59 11.07
CA GLY A 67 1.11 -0.51 10.19
C GLY A 67 0.08 0.50 10.66
N VAL A 68 -0.22 0.50 11.96
CA VAL A 68 -1.17 1.44 12.54
C VAL A 68 -0.68 2.89 12.36
N GLU A 69 0.61 3.13 12.62
CA GLU A 69 1.18 4.48 12.47
C GLU A 69 1.16 4.95 11.02
N ILE A 70 1.48 4.07 10.08
CA ILE A 70 1.41 4.40 8.65
C ILE A 70 -0.02 4.80 8.28
N CYS A 71 -0.99 4.01 8.73
CA CYS A 71 -2.40 4.30 8.46
C CYS A 71 -2.81 5.65 9.03
N ARG A 72 -2.47 5.91 10.29
CA ARG A 72 -2.83 7.15 10.97
C ARG A 72 -2.21 8.37 10.29
N HIS A 73 -0.91 8.33 10.03
CA HIS A 73 -0.22 9.45 9.40
C HIS A 73 -0.70 9.68 7.96
N THR A 74 -1.00 8.61 7.23
CA THR A 74 -1.54 8.74 5.87
C THR A 74 -2.89 9.45 5.90
N LYS A 75 -3.77 9.06 6.82
CA LYS A 75 -5.09 9.70 6.92
C LYS A 75 -4.99 11.15 7.34
N GLU A 76 -4.01 11.49 8.18
CA GLU A 76 -3.79 12.88 8.61
C GLU A 76 -3.25 13.75 7.47
N SER A 77 -2.25 13.25 6.75
CA SER A 77 -1.55 14.04 5.73
C SER A 77 -2.20 13.97 4.35
N TYR A 78 -2.87 12.87 4.04
CA TYR A 78 -3.51 12.63 2.74
C TYR A 78 -4.92 12.10 2.96
N PRO A 79 -5.84 12.93 3.47
CA PRO A 79 -7.18 12.44 3.88
C PRO A 79 -8.01 11.85 2.75
N GLN A 80 -7.71 12.19 1.50
CA GLN A 80 -8.42 11.64 0.34
C GLN A 80 -7.95 10.22 -0.03
N VAL A 81 -6.79 9.78 0.48
CA VAL A 81 -6.27 8.44 0.19
C VAL A 81 -7.01 7.41 1.02
N LYS A 82 -7.48 6.36 0.37
CA LYS A 82 -8.10 5.24 1.07
C LYS A 82 -7.02 4.23 1.47
N VAL A 83 -7.10 3.74 2.69
CA VAL A 83 -6.16 2.74 3.20
C VAL A 83 -6.93 1.46 3.47
N LEU A 84 -6.57 0.39 2.78
CA LEU A 84 -7.13 -0.93 2.99
C LEU A 84 -6.07 -1.78 3.70
N ILE A 85 -6.39 -2.21 4.91
CA ILE A 85 -5.48 -2.98 5.74
C ILE A 85 -5.80 -4.46 5.60
N PHE A 86 -4.75 -5.26 5.44
CA PHE A 86 -4.91 -6.71 5.40
C PHE A 86 -3.89 -7.36 6.33
N THR A 87 -4.15 -8.60 6.71
CA THR A 87 -3.23 -9.41 7.51
C THR A 87 -2.83 -10.61 6.69
N GLY A 88 -1.53 -10.76 6.52
CA GLY A 88 -1.00 -11.88 5.73
C GLY A 88 -1.06 -13.20 6.45
#